data_ef4e77878eef7bdb1c7df5858d5b7930
#
_entry.id   ef4e77878eef7bdb1c7df5858d5b7930
#
_cell.length_a   1.000
_cell.length_b   1.000
_cell.length_c   1.000
_cell.angle_alpha   90.00
_cell.angle_beta   90.00
_cell.angle_gamma   90.00
#
_symmetry.space_group_name_H-M   'P 1'
#
loop_
_entity.id
_entity.type
_entity.pdbx_description
1 polymer ?
#
loop_
_entity_poly.entity_id
_entity_poly.type
_entity_poly.pdbx_seq_one_letter_code
_entity_poly.pdbx_strand_id
1 'polypeptide(L)'
;MITRRTLLAAGSAIGACGILGSLGLLTASNASAAEALSEAFPAAGVWPAEFKDIEGRTVPLEKAPSRIIVGNYIQNFMLVGGRDALKRVVGMTQDHWESTRMGEYKVFNDAYPELKSITSIGGFHDDILNSERILALKPDAMIINRTQFAANAQRIPVFERAGVRVIVIDYHAMKLENHVLSTRIIGKLLERDAVAEELCTKAIEGLKDVDARVDRTVKAAAEAGKKAPKVYMELGNRGVGNYGNTYNSTILWGAMLARVKADSISANNKEPYGAATREFVISQKPEIVIIGGSKWSGGVSDQMLMGFTVTKEEALARLEAFAKRPLWQNLPAVKNRRFYAVDHGSLRSIIDWHMTAFVAKVCWPEAFADAPSGDGLAEDYEKYLPELKSVGTFTLAM
;
A
#
# COMPACT_ATOMS: atom_id res chain seq x y z
N MET A 1 -22.02 -49.50 -17.88
CA MET A 1 -22.68 -50.61 -17.12
C MET A 1 -21.83 -50.90 -15.93
N ILE A 2 -22.51 -51.05 -14.74
CA ILE A 2 -21.98 -51.54 -13.45
C ILE A 2 -21.27 -50.48 -12.61
N THR A 3 -21.88 -49.93 -11.69
CA THR A 3 -22.62 -50.02 -10.44
C THR A 3 -21.80 -49.85 -9.18
N ARG A 4 -22.22 -48.89 -8.46
CA ARG A 4 -22.26 -48.54 -7.04
C ARG A 4 -22.08 -49.64 -5.97
N ARG A 5 -21.64 -49.16 -4.78
CA ARG A 5 -21.78 -49.68 -3.40
C ARG A 5 -20.51 -50.35 -2.85
N THR A 6 -20.06 -49.97 -1.64
CA THR A 6 -20.55 -50.16 -0.26
C THR A 6 -19.64 -49.37 0.69
N LEU A 7 -20.00 -48.47 1.51
CA LEU A 7 -20.64 -48.41 2.83
C LEU A 7 -20.13 -49.33 3.95
N LEU A 8 -19.70 -48.66 5.06
CA LEU A 8 -19.88 -48.93 6.51
C LEU A 8 -18.63 -48.55 7.27
N ALA A 9 -18.61 -47.56 8.13
CA ALA A 9 -19.26 -47.25 9.40
C ALA A 9 -18.50 -47.86 10.61
N ALA A 10 -18.08 -47.00 11.51
CA ALA A 10 -17.95 -47.10 12.96
C ALA A 10 -16.97 -46.01 13.42
N GLY A 11 -17.16 -45.22 14.45
CA GLY A 11 -18.09 -45.16 15.54
C GLY A 11 -17.69 -43.94 16.39
N SER A 12 -18.65 -43.39 17.02
CA SER A 12 -18.66 -42.21 17.89
C SER A 12 -17.73 -42.35 19.11
N ALA A 13 -17.03 -41.26 19.46
CA ALA A 13 -16.67 -40.97 20.86
C ALA A 13 -16.78 -39.46 21.07
N ILE A 14 -17.76 -39.08 21.87
CA ILE A 14 -18.02 -37.76 22.40
C ILE A 14 -16.98 -37.49 23.47
N GLY A 15 -16.24 -36.40 23.34
CA GLY A 15 -15.37 -35.85 24.35
C GLY A 15 -15.46 -34.33 24.35
N ALA A 16 -16.36 -33.81 25.17
CA ALA A 16 -16.42 -32.38 25.48
C ALA A 16 -15.17 -31.98 26.29
N CYS A 17 -14.35 -31.11 25.78
CA CYS A 17 -13.38 -30.37 26.60
C CYS A 17 -13.07 -28.99 25.96
N GLY A 18 -13.49 -27.94 26.66
CA GLY A 18 -12.78 -26.70 26.86
C GLY A 18 -12.49 -25.83 25.65
N ILE A 19 -13.43 -24.96 25.26
CA ILE A 19 -13.13 -23.72 24.54
C ILE A 19 -12.57 -22.73 25.56
N LEU A 20 -11.24 -22.65 25.66
CA LEU A 20 -10.51 -21.53 26.27
C LEU A 20 -9.04 -21.68 25.81
N GLY A 21 -8.61 -20.83 24.88
CA GLY A 21 -7.17 -20.74 24.58
C GLY A 21 -6.83 -20.63 23.08
N SER A 22 -7.27 -19.59 22.38
CA SER A 22 -6.64 -19.23 21.09
C SER A 22 -6.75 -17.75 20.74
N LEU A 23 -6.74 -16.86 21.74
CA LEU A 23 -6.70 -15.39 21.51
C LEU A 23 -5.33 -14.75 21.80
N GLY A 24 -4.30 -15.52 22.01
CA GLY A 24 -2.99 -15.01 22.47
C GLY A 24 -1.80 -15.17 21.52
N LEU A 25 -1.98 -15.60 20.27
CA LEU A 25 -0.83 -15.99 19.42
C LEU A 25 -0.72 -15.27 18.07
N LEU A 26 -1.49 -14.21 17.79
CA LEU A 26 -1.45 -13.53 16.50
C LEU A 26 -0.80 -12.13 16.48
N THR A 27 -0.38 -11.60 17.63
CA THR A 27 0.17 -10.22 17.72
C THR A 27 1.69 -10.13 17.80
N ALA A 28 2.39 -11.23 18.05
CA ALA A 28 3.87 -11.23 18.11
C ALA A 28 4.55 -11.47 16.76
N SER A 29 3.80 -11.76 15.67
CA SER A 29 4.41 -12.31 14.45
C SER A 29 4.99 -11.27 13.48
N ASN A 30 4.48 -10.05 13.42
CA ASN A 30 4.87 -9.13 12.34
C ASN A 30 6.18 -8.35 12.63
N ALA A 31 6.39 -7.88 13.85
CA ALA A 31 7.65 -7.24 14.22
C ALA A 31 8.79 -8.26 14.30
N SER A 32 8.52 -9.45 14.86
CA SER A 32 9.47 -10.56 14.92
C SER A 32 9.83 -11.11 13.53
N ALA A 33 8.90 -11.11 12.56
CA ALA A 33 9.20 -11.52 11.19
C ALA A 33 10.08 -10.47 10.46
N ALA A 34 9.85 -9.18 10.70
CA ALA A 34 10.69 -8.12 10.14
C ALA A 34 12.11 -8.11 10.74
N GLU A 35 12.24 -8.42 12.03
CA GLU A 35 13.54 -8.60 12.71
C GLU A 35 14.27 -9.86 12.21
N ALA A 36 13.57 -10.98 12.04
CA ALA A 36 14.15 -12.22 11.51
C ALA A 36 14.64 -12.08 10.06
N LEU A 37 13.99 -11.23 9.24
CA LEU A 37 14.46 -10.91 7.88
C LEU A 37 15.76 -10.10 7.89
N SER A 38 16.13 -9.42 9.01
CA SER A 38 17.37 -8.65 9.10
C SER A 38 18.62 -9.53 9.23
N GLU A 39 18.52 -10.68 9.88
CA GLU A 39 19.66 -11.57 10.11
C GLU A 39 20.11 -12.32 8.85
N ALA A 40 19.24 -12.47 7.85
CA ALA A 40 19.52 -13.22 6.62
C ALA A 40 19.83 -12.35 5.39
N PHE A 41 19.83 -11.02 5.53
CA PHE A 41 20.03 -10.12 4.40
C PHE A 41 21.53 -9.73 4.27
N PRO A 42 22.11 -9.68 3.04
CA PRO A 42 23.53 -9.40 2.84
C PRO A 42 23.96 -8.07 3.44
N ALA A 43 25.12 -8.06 4.12
CA ALA A 43 25.66 -6.85 4.73
C ALA A 43 25.92 -5.74 3.69
N ALA A 44 25.84 -4.49 4.15
CA ALA A 44 26.11 -3.30 3.33
C ALA A 44 27.50 -3.35 2.68
N GLY A 45 27.58 -2.96 1.40
CA GLY A 45 28.84 -2.90 0.65
C GLY A 45 29.51 -4.25 0.34
N VAL A 46 28.95 -5.38 0.77
CA VAL A 46 29.52 -6.72 0.53
C VAL A 46 29.06 -7.29 -0.82
N TRP A 47 30.01 -7.65 -1.68
CA TRP A 47 29.79 -8.29 -2.97
C TRP A 47 30.78 -9.45 -3.14
N PRO A 48 30.40 -10.59 -3.83
CA PRO A 48 29.07 -10.87 -4.35
C PRO A 48 28.03 -10.95 -3.26
N ALA A 49 26.75 -10.71 -3.59
CA ALA A 49 25.63 -10.77 -2.69
C ALA A 49 24.56 -11.76 -3.22
N GLU A 50 23.89 -12.45 -2.30
CA GLU A 50 22.78 -13.32 -2.60
C GLU A 50 21.68 -13.06 -1.58
N PHE A 51 20.44 -12.90 -2.05
CA PHE A 51 19.28 -12.71 -1.19
C PHE A 51 18.05 -13.41 -1.79
N LYS A 52 17.02 -13.57 -0.99
CA LYS A 52 15.70 -14.00 -1.46
C LYS A 52 14.83 -12.79 -1.77
N ASP A 53 14.16 -12.82 -2.93
CA ASP A 53 13.15 -11.83 -3.28
C ASP A 53 11.77 -12.17 -2.64
N ILE A 54 10.75 -11.36 -2.91
CA ILE A 54 9.39 -11.54 -2.33
C ILE A 54 8.73 -12.86 -2.76
N GLU A 55 9.11 -13.43 -3.89
CA GLU A 55 8.64 -14.75 -4.34
C GLU A 55 9.49 -15.91 -3.76
N GLY A 56 10.44 -15.61 -2.86
CA GLY A 56 11.35 -16.59 -2.23
C GLY A 56 12.43 -17.10 -3.17
N ARG A 57 12.60 -16.47 -4.34
CA ARG A 57 13.62 -16.86 -5.33
C ARG A 57 14.98 -16.33 -4.87
N THR A 58 15.99 -17.18 -5.00
CA THR A 58 17.38 -16.77 -4.75
C THR A 58 17.90 -15.92 -5.91
N VAL A 59 18.36 -14.70 -5.61
CA VAL A 59 18.91 -13.75 -6.57
C VAL A 59 20.39 -13.53 -6.29
N PRO A 60 21.30 -14.13 -7.08
CA PRO A 60 22.73 -13.87 -6.97
C PRO A 60 23.12 -12.63 -7.78
N LEU A 61 23.96 -11.77 -7.20
CA LEU A 61 24.53 -10.57 -7.83
C LEU A 61 26.03 -10.51 -7.56
N GLU A 62 26.85 -10.46 -8.60
CA GLU A 62 28.31 -10.36 -8.49
C GLU A 62 28.75 -8.97 -8.01
N LYS A 63 27.99 -7.94 -8.34
CA LYS A 63 28.23 -6.54 -8.00
C LYS A 63 26.93 -5.73 -8.05
N ALA A 64 26.98 -4.50 -7.57
CA ALA A 64 25.86 -3.56 -7.71
C ALA A 64 25.51 -3.35 -9.20
N PRO A 65 24.23 -3.47 -9.58
CA PRO A 65 23.82 -3.28 -10.96
C PRO A 65 23.95 -1.80 -11.38
N SER A 66 24.45 -1.57 -12.58
CA SER A 66 24.64 -0.23 -13.15
C SER A 66 23.52 0.18 -14.10
N ARG A 67 22.78 -0.78 -14.63
CA ARG A 67 21.69 -0.58 -15.59
C ARG A 67 20.43 -1.30 -15.06
N ILE A 68 19.53 -0.52 -14.48
CA ILE A 68 18.36 -1.05 -13.78
C ILE A 68 17.08 -0.71 -14.54
N ILE A 69 16.19 -1.68 -14.68
CA ILE A 69 14.80 -1.43 -15.05
C ILE A 69 13.95 -1.38 -13.79
N VAL A 70 13.10 -0.35 -13.68
CA VAL A 70 12.12 -0.19 -12.59
C VAL A 70 10.73 -0.39 -13.16
N GLY A 71 10.21 -1.61 -13.03
CA GLY A 71 8.88 -2.00 -13.53
C GLY A 71 7.74 -1.47 -12.68
N ASN A 72 7.98 -1.18 -11.39
CA ASN A 72 6.99 -0.56 -10.51
C ASN A 72 7.66 0.13 -9.32
N TYR A 73 6.91 0.95 -8.59
CA TYR A 73 7.33 1.60 -7.34
C TYR A 73 8.53 2.53 -7.49
N ILE A 74 8.59 3.30 -8.58
CA ILE A 74 9.68 4.29 -8.81
C ILE A 74 9.84 5.25 -7.62
N GLN A 75 8.76 5.59 -6.93
CA GLN A 75 8.77 6.45 -5.76
C GLN A 75 9.62 5.82 -4.64
N ASN A 76 9.43 4.52 -4.35
CA ASN A 76 10.21 3.81 -3.33
C ASN A 76 11.68 3.69 -3.74
N PHE A 77 11.94 3.44 -5.02
CA PHE A 77 13.29 3.42 -5.56
C PHE A 77 14.00 4.76 -5.36
N MET A 78 13.28 5.87 -5.60
CA MET A 78 13.81 7.22 -5.41
C MET A 78 13.92 7.61 -3.94
N LEU A 79 12.97 7.21 -3.06
CA LEU A 79 13.07 7.45 -1.62
C LEU A 79 14.37 6.88 -1.03
N VAL A 80 14.78 5.69 -1.51
CA VAL A 80 16.02 5.06 -1.07
C VAL A 80 17.25 5.68 -1.74
N GLY A 81 17.19 5.86 -3.05
CA GLY A 81 18.37 6.20 -3.86
C GLY A 81 18.57 7.68 -4.12
N GLY A 82 17.57 8.51 -3.87
CA GLY A 82 17.58 9.92 -4.26
C GLY A 82 17.65 10.11 -5.78
N ARG A 83 17.92 11.35 -6.19
CA ARG A 83 18.07 11.71 -7.61
C ARG A 83 19.16 10.94 -8.33
N ASP A 84 20.28 10.67 -7.65
CA ASP A 84 21.42 9.98 -8.25
C ASP A 84 21.10 8.55 -8.71
N ALA A 85 20.13 7.89 -8.09
CA ALA A 85 19.70 6.56 -8.50
C ALA A 85 19.10 6.55 -9.92
N LEU A 86 18.53 7.66 -10.38
CA LEU A 86 17.98 7.78 -11.73
C LEU A 86 19.03 7.59 -12.83
N LYS A 87 20.30 7.88 -12.55
CA LYS A 87 21.43 7.66 -13.47
C LYS A 87 21.61 6.18 -13.84
N ARG A 88 21.14 5.26 -12.98
CA ARG A 88 21.16 3.81 -13.21
C ARG A 88 19.89 3.29 -13.88
N VAL A 89 18.82 4.10 -14.00
CA VAL A 89 17.53 3.66 -14.57
C VAL A 89 17.56 3.79 -16.08
N VAL A 90 17.57 2.66 -16.77
CA VAL A 90 17.57 2.61 -18.25
C VAL A 90 16.19 2.42 -18.86
N GLY A 91 15.22 1.96 -18.06
CA GLY A 91 13.83 1.79 -18.46
C GLY A 91 12.90 1.74 -17.25
N MET A 92 11.68 2.21 -17.40
CA MET A 92 10.68 2.16 -16.35
C MET A 92 9.27 2.01 -16.90
N THR A 93 8.36 1.50 -16.09
CA THR A 93 6.93 1.53 -16.37
C THR A 93 6.41 2.94 -16.13
N GLN A 94 6.05 3.65 -17.19
CA GLN A 94 5.50 5.01 -17.11
C GLN A 94 4.36 5.28 -18.10
N ASP A 95 3.99 4.29 -18.90
CA ASP A 95 2.77 4.30 -19.70
C ASP A 95 1.59 4.53 -18.75
N HIS A 96 0.75 5.51 -19.06
CA HIS A 96 -0.39 5.89 -18.22
C HIS A 96 -0.08 6.49 -16.82
N TRP A 97 1.18 6.73 -16.42
CA TRP A 97 1.47 7.41 -15.16
C TRP A 97 0.85 8.80 -15.13
N GLU A 98 1.02 9.58 -16.21
CA GLU A 98 0.41 10.91 -16.34
C GLU A 98 -1.12 10.85 -16.25
N SER A 99 -1.77 9.88 -16.88
CA SER A 99 -3.23 9.77 -16.89
C SER A 99 -3.80 9.23 -15.57
N THR A 100 -3.08 8.33 -14.90
CA THR A 100 -3.58 7.66 -13.70
C THR A 100 -3.25 8.41 -12.41
N ARG A 101 -2.10 9.13 -12.39
CA ARG A 101 -1.62 9.86 -11.21
C ARG A 101 -1.06 11.22 -11.62
N MET A 102 -1.89 12.03 -12.27
CA MET A 102 -1.48 13.29 -12.88
C MET A 102 -0.75 14.24 -11.90
N GLY A 103 -1.21 14.36 -10.66
CA GLY A 103 -0.57 15.22 -9.66
C GLY A 103 0.84 14.74 -9.31
N GLU A 104 1.00 13.46 -9.06
CA GLU A 104 2.28 12.82 -8.79
C GLU A 104 3.22 12.93 -9.99
N TYR A 105 2.75 12.53 -11.17
CA TYR A 105 3.52 12.64 -12.42
C TYR A 105 4.07 14.06 -12.62
N LYS A 106 3.20 15.07 -12.46
CA LYS A 106 3.61 16.47 -12.62
C LYS A 106 4.71 16.86 -11.65
N VAL A 107 4.52 16.62 -10.35
CA VAL A 107 5.46 17.06 -9.31
C VAL A 107 6.80 16.33 -9.46
N PHE A 108 6.79 15.02 -9.71
CA PHE A 108 8.03 14.25 -9.92
C PHE A 108 8.77 14.68 -11.18
N ASN A 109 8.07 14.88 -12.30
CA ASN A 109 8.73 15.29 -13.55
C ASN A 109 9.15 16.77 -13.60
N ASP A 110 8.57 17.63 -12.75
CA ASP A 110 9.04 18.99 -12.57
C ASP A 110 10.32 19.04 -11.71
N ALA A 111 10.37 18.21 -10.65
CA ALA A 111 11.53 18.10 -9.78
C ALA A 111 12.70 17.31 -10.42
N TYR A 112 12.37 16.28 -11.19
CA TYR A 112 13.32 15.35 -11.82
C TYR A 112 13.03 15.22 -13.33
N PRO A 113 13.38 16.24 -14.14
CA PRO A 113 13.06 16.25 -15.58
C PRO A 113 13.63 15.06 -16.38
N GLU A 114 14.70 14.44 -15.87
CA GLU A 114 15.30 13.24 -16.45
C GLU A 114 14.36 12.03 -16.49
N LEU A 115 13.33 11.96 -15.65
CA LEU A 115 12.31 10.91 -15.68
C LEU A 115 11.61 10.83 -17.05
N LYS A 116 11.36 11.98 -17.71
CA LYS A 116 10.72 12.04 -19.03
C LYS A 116 11.55 11.38 -20.14
N SER A 117 12.87 11.31 -19.97
CA SER A 117 13.79 10.73 -20.95
C SER A 117 14.00 9.22 -20.77
N ILE A 118 13.56 8.64 -19.66
CA ILE A 118 13.69 7.20 -19.40
C ILE A 118 12.74 6.45 -20.33
N THR A 119 13.24 5.39 -20.97
CA THR A 119 12.45 4.58 -21.89
C THR A 119 11.28 3.88 -21.20
N SER A 120 10.05 4.06 -21.70
CA SER A 120 8.89 3.29 -21.23
C SER A 120 8.98 1.84 -21.68
N ILE A 121 8.77 0.92 -20.74
CA ILE A 121 8.76 -0.53 -20.97
C ILE A 121 7.36 -1.16 -20.94
N GLY A 122 6.28 -0.35 -20.86
CA GLY A 122 4.90 -0.83 -20.70
C GLY A 122 4.60 -1.34 -19.28
N GLY A 123 3.46 -1.96 -19.12
CA GLY A 123 3.13 -2.72 -17.91
C GLY A 123 2.51 -1.94 -16.75
N PHE A 124 1.99 -0.74 -16.99
CA PHE A 124 1.36 0.04 -15.92
C PHE A 124 -0.06 -0.46 -15.57
N HIS A 125 -0.85 -0.83 -16.57
CA HIS A 125 -2.24 -1.25 -16.39
C HIS A 125 -2.47 -2.75 -16.56
N ASP A 126 -1.79 -3.33 -17.57
CA ASP A 126 -1.98 -4.73 -17.94
C ASP A 126 -0.88 -5.65 -17.41
N ASP A 127 0.08 -5.07 -16.66
CA ASP A 127 1.25 -5.75 -16.15
C ASP A 127 2.15 -6.39 -17.24
N ILE A 128 1.86 -6.18 -18.54
CA ILE A 128 2.60 -6.79 -19.66
C ILE A 128 3.80 -5.92 -20.05
N LEU A 129 4.99 -6.48 -19.88
CA LEU A 129 6.25 -5.80 -20.18
C LEU A 129 6.66 -5.98 -21.64
N ASN A 130 7.21 -4.93 -22.25
CA ASN A 130 7.72 -4.97 -23.61
C ASN A 130 9.12 -5.63 -23.66
N SER A 131 9.16 -6.91 -23.99
CA SER A 131 10.37 -7.71 -23.97
C SER A 131 11.45 -7.21 -24.94
N GLU A 132 11.09 -6.73 -26.12
CA GLU A 132 12.06 -6.23 -27.12
C GLU A 132 12.77 -4.98 -26.59
N ARG A 133 12.01 -4.04 -26.03
CA ARG A 133 12.59 -2.82 -25.44
C ARG A 133 13.49 -3.15 -24.27
N ILE A 134 13.06 -4.06 -23.36
CA ILE A 134 13.85 -4.50 -22.21
C ILE A 134 15.19 -5.08 -22.68
N LEU A 135 15.18 -6.02 -23.60
CA LEU A 135 16.39 -6.65 -24.11
C LEU A 135 17.30 -5.65 -24.86
N ALA A 136 16.73 -4.73 -25.63
CA ALA A 136 17.48 -3.67 -26.31
C ALA A 136 18.20 -2.73 -25.34
N LEU A 137 17.63 -2.50 -24.15
CA LEU A 137 18.23 -1.66 -23.10
C LEU A 137 19.42 -2.34 -22.40
N LYS A 138 19.61 -3.66 -22.54
CA LYS A 138 20.68 -4.45 -21.92
C LYS A 138 20.81 -4.16 -20.43
N PRO A 139 19.77 -4.34 -19.59
CA PRO A 139 19.83 -4.09 -18.17
C PRO A 139 20.62 -5.20 -17.45
N ASP A 140 21.27 -4.84 -16.33
CA ASP A 140 21.90 -5.81 -15.42
C ASP A 140 20.84 -6.42 -14.49
N ALA A 141 19.87 -5.61 -14.06
CA ALA A 141 18.79 -6.00 -13.18
C ALA A 141 17.45 -5.37 -13.58
N MET A 142 16.38 -6.07 -13.25
CA MET A 142 15.00 -5.59 -13.43
C MET A 142 14.20 -5.83 -12.15
N ILE A 143 13.69 -4.76 -11.57
CA ILE A 143 12.81 -4.76 -10.40
C ILE A 143 11.37 -4.72 -10.90
N ILE A 144 10.55 -5.70 -10.52
CA ILE A 144 9.13 -5.79 -10.88
C ILE A 144 8.29 -6.15 -9.66
N ASN A 145 6.98 -5.89 -9.74
CA ASN A 145 6.06 -6.33 -8.71
C ASN A 145 5.55 -7.77 -8.98
N ARG A 146 4.79 -8.32 -8.02
CA ARG A 146 4.24 -9.68 -8.10
C ARG A 146 3.29 -9.88 -9.27
N THR A 147 2.47 -8.90 -9.60
CA THR A 147 1.52 -9.00 -10.72
C THR A 147 2.22 -8.97 -12.06
N GLN A 148 3.23 -8.09 -12.23
CA GLN A 148 4.09 -8.10 -13.42
C GLN A 148 4.88 -9.40 -13.54
N PHE A 149 5.39 -9.95 -12.43
CA PHE A 149 6.08 -11.24 -12.45
C PHE A 149 5.15 -12.36 -12.94
N ALA A 150 3.93 -12.45 -12.40
CA ALA A 150 2.95 -13.44 -12.82
C ALA A 150 2.50 -13.25 -14.27
N ALA A 151 2.21 -12.03 -14.70
CA ALA A 151 1.78 -11.72 -16.06
C ALA A 151 2.87 -11.99 -17.12
N ASN A 152 4.14 -11.97 -16.73
CA ASN A 152 5.28 -12.23 -17.62
C ASN A 152 6.00 -13.56 -17.37
N ALA A 153 5.37 -14.50 -16.67
CA ALA A 153 6.01 -15.76 -16.25
C ALA A 153 6.74 -16.49 -17.39
N GLN A 154 6.18 -16.51 -18.59
CA GLN A 154 6.82 -17.14 -19.77
C GLN A 154 8.01 -16.33 -20.34
N ARG A 155 8.09 -15.03 -20.04
CA ARG A 155 9.14 -14.10 -20.51
C ARG A 155 10.31 -14.04 -19.54
N ILE A 156 10.07 -14.27 -18.25
CA ILE A 156 11.12 -14.21 -17.21
C ILE A 156 12.35 -15.05 -17.57
N PRO A 157 12.23 -16.34 -17.98
CA PRO A 157 13.40 -17.12 -18.38
C PRO A 157 14.16 -16.56 -19.60
N VAL A 158 13.49 -15.80 -20.47
CA VAL A 158 14.15 -15.14 -21.61
C VAL A 158 15.06 -14.01 -21.12
N PHE A 159 14.55 -13.18 -20.21
CA PHE A 159 15.33 -12.11 -19.57
C PHE A 159 16.55 -12.67 -18.81
N GLU A 160 16.35 -13.71 -18.01
CA GLU A 160 17.41 -14.33 -17.21
C GLU A 160 18.50 -14.97 -18.09
N ARG A 161 18.13 -15.64 -19.19
CA ARG A 161 19.11 -16.15 -20.19
C ARG A 161 19.90 -15.04 -20.88
N ALA A 162 19.30 -13.83 -21.01
CA ALA A 162 19.99 -12.65 -21.52
C ALA A 162 20.88 -11.95 -20.48
N GLY A 163 21.00 -12.51 -19.28
CA GLY A 163 21.84 -11.98 -18.21
C GLY A 163 21.15 -10.98 -17.30
N VAL A 164 19.84 -10.72 -17.48
CA VAL A 164 19.08 -9.81 -16.64
C VAL A 164 18.70 -10.49 -15.32
N ARG A 165 19.08 -9.93 -14.17
CA ARG A 165 18.62 -10.40 -12.86
C ARG A 165 17.23 -9.88 -12.58
N VAL A 166 16.22 -10.74 -12.63
CA VAL A 166 14.83 -10.37 -12.34
C VAL A 166 14.60 -10.47 -10.84
N ILE A 167 14.11 -9.39 -10.24
CA ILE A 167 13.94 -9.23 -8.79
C ILE A 167 12.50 -8.80 -8.52
N VAL A 168 11.81 -9.56 -7.70
CA VAL A 168 10.42 -9.28 -7.34
C VAL A 168 10.34 -8.56 -6.00
N ILE A 169 9.66 -7.44 -5.98
CA ILE A 169 9.37 -6.67 -4.76
C ILE A 169 7.86 -6.45 -4.59
N ASP A 170 7.41 -6.13 -3.38
CA ASP A 170 5.99 -5.92 -3.12
C ASP A 170 5.74 -4.86 -2.03
N TYR A 171 5.02 -3.82 -2.43
CA TYR A 171 4.42 -2.83 -1.53
C TYR A 171 2.88 -2.86 -1.62
N HIS A 172 2.30 -3.76 -2.40
CA HIS A 172 0.85 -3.78 -2.66
C HIS A 172 0.08 -4.57 -1.60
N ALA A 173 0.67 -5.60 -1.04
CA ALA A 173 0.03 -6.48 -0.07
C ALA A 173 -0.19 -5.83 1.31
N MET A 174 0.30 -4.61 1.55
CA MET A 174 0.20 -3.89 2.84
C MET A 174 0.74 -4.70 4.02
N LYS A 175 1.80 -5.48 3.78
CA LYS A 175 2.51 -6.27 4.77
C LYS A 175 3.85 -5.62 5.08
N LEU A 176 4.09 -5.31 6.35
CA LEU A 176 5.31 -4.63 6.78
C LEU A 176 6.58 -5.40 6.37
N GLU A 177 6.57 -6.72 6.53
CA GLU A 177 7.68 -7.59 6.14
C GLU A 177 8.02 -7.49 4.64
N ASN A 178 7.00 -7.37 3.77
CA ASN A 178 7.20 -7.18 2.34
C ASN A 178 7.79 -5.80 2.03
N HIS A 179 7.28 -4.75 2.69
CA HIS A 179 7.79 -3.38 2.51
C HIS A 179 9.24 -3.28 2.97
N VAL A 180 9.58 -3.85 4.13
CA VAL A 180 10.94 -3.88 4.68
C VAL A 180 11.89 -4.62 3.74
N LEU A 181 11.54 -5.86 3.34
CA LEU A 181 12.39 -6.63 2.44
C LEU A 181 12.58 -5.93 1.09
N SER A 182 11.51 -5.39 0.51
CA SER A 182 11.57 -4.65 -0.75
C SER A 182 12.47 -3.41 -0.66
N THR A 183 12.39 -2.67 0.45
CA THR A 183 13.21 -1.48 0.68
C THR A 183 14.68 -1.84 0.86
N ARG A 184 14.99 -2.91 1.61
CA ARG A 184 16.36 -3.43 1.75
C ARG A 184 16.93 -3.91 0.43
N ILE A 185 16.14 -4.60 -0.40
CA ILE A 185 16.55 -4.99 -1.75
C ILE A 185 16.95 -3.76 -2.56
N ILE A 186 16.11 -2.72 -2.58
CA ILE A 186 16.44 -1.47 -3.29
C ILE A 186 17.71 -0.85 -2.72
N GLY A 187 17.86 -0.78 -1.39
CA GLY A 187 19.06 -0.28 -0.72
C GLY A 187 20.33 -1.00 -1.16
N LYS A 188 20.28 -2.35 -1.20
CA LYS A 188 21.40 -3.18 -1.65
C LYS A 188 21.76 -2.93 -3.09
N LEU A 189 20.79 -2.90 -4.00
CA LEU A 189 21.02 -2.64 -5.43
C LEU A 189 21.66 -1.28 -5.68
N LEU A 190 21.31 -0.28 -4.88
CA LEU A 190 21.77 1.10 -5.01
C LEU A 190 22.99 1.43 -4.15
N GLU A 191 23.45 0.50 -3.30
CA GLU A 191 24.49 0.74 -2.28
C GLU A 191 24.09 1.88 -1.33
N ARG A 192 22.79 1.90 -0.98
CA ARG A 192 22.15 2.88 -0.08
C ARG A 192 21.53 2.19 1.13
N ASP A 193 22.18 1.14 1.62
CA ASP A 193 21.72 0.30 2.73
C ASP A 193 21.36 1.15 3.97
N ALA A 194 22.15 2.16 4.30
CA ALA A 194 21.90 3.02 5.47
C ALA A 194 20.57 3.79 5.36
N VAL A 195 20.24 4.31 4.17
CA VAL A 195 18.97 5.01 3.92
C VAL A 195 17.80 4.03 3.95
N ALA A 196 17.99 2.86 3.35
CA ALA A 196 16.98 1.81 3.37
C ALA A 196 16.66 1.35 4.81
N GLU A 197 17.68 1.13 5.65
CA GLU A 197 17.50 0.76 7.06
C GLU A 197 16.84 1.88 7.88
N GLU A 198 17.16 3.13 7.63
CA GLU A 198 16.50 4.26 8.29
C GLU A 198 15.01 4.31 7.97
N LEU A 199 14.63 4.15 6.68
CA LEU A 199 13.24 4.07 6.24
C LEU A 199 12.51 2.85 6.84
N CYS A 200 13.17 1.69 6.84
CA CYS A 200 12.62 0.47 7.44
C CYS A 200 12.38 0.64 8.94
N THR A 201 13.36 1.19 9.67
CA THR A 201 13.25 1.41 11.12
C THR A 201 12.10 2.34 11.45
N LYS A 202 11.95 3.46 10.73
CA LYS A 202 10.82 4.37 10.90
C LYS A 202 9.46 3.67 10.70
N ALA A 203 9.34 2.86 9.65
CA ALA A 203 8.10 2.13 9.37
C ALA A 203 7.81 1.07 10.45
N ILE A 204 8.82 0.33 10.90
CA ILE A 204 8.71 -0.69 11.95
C ILE A 204 8.27 -0.04 13.27
N GLU A 205 8.98 1.01 13.70
CA GLU A 205 8.70 1.69 14.96
C GLU A 205 7.35 2.41 14.93
N GLY A 206 7.04 3.10 13.82
CA GLY A 206 5.76 3.78 13.63
C GLY A 206 4.57 2.83 13.69
N LEU A 207 4.63 1.70 12.98
CA LEU A 207 3.56 0.70 13.04
C LEU A 207 3.50 -0.04 14.39
N LYS A 208 4.63 -0.27 15.05
CA LYS A 208 4.67 -0.84 16.40
C LYS A 208 3.99 0.07 17.43
N ASP A 209 4.21 1.38 17.36
CA ASP A 209 3.50 2.36 18.20
C ASP A 209 2.00 2.37 17.91
N VAL A 210 1.61 2.39 16.62
CA VAL A 210 0.20 2.29 16.22
C VAL A 210 -0.46 1.04 16.81
N ASP A 211 0.14 -0.13 16.62
CA ASP A 211 -0.41 -1.40 17.09
C ASP A 211 -0.55 -1.39 18.62
N ALA A 212 0.47 -0.94 19.35
CA ALA A 212 0.44 -0.89 20.81
C ALA A 212 -0.64 0.04 21.37
N ARG A 213 -0.86 1.21 20.73
CA ARG A 213 -1.92 2.16 21.10
C ARG A 213 -3.30 1.59 20.81
N VAL A 214 -3.48 1.01 19.61
CA VAL A 214 -4.75 0.37 19.19
C VAL A 214 -5.08 -0.79 20.13
N ASP A 215 -4.14 -1.65 20.45
CA ASP A 215 -4.35 -2.82 21.31
C ASP A 215 -4.82 -2.41 22.72
N ARG A 216 -4.15 -1.43 23.34
CA ARG A 216 -4.56 -0.89 24.64
C ARG A 216 -5.97 -0.29 24.58
N THR A 217 -6.27 0.47 23.51
CA THR A 217 -7.56 1.16 23.38
C THR A 217 -8.70 0.19 23.15
N VAL A 218 -8.51 -0.79 22.26
CA VAL A 218 -9.52 -1.83 21.99
C VAL A 218 -9.81 -2.66 23.24
N LYS A 219 -8.78 -3.01 24.02
CA LYS A 219 -8.95 -3.71 25.28
C LYS A 219 -9.77 -2.88 26.27
N ALA A 220 -9.41 -1.63 26.49
CA ALA A 220 -10.16 -0.73 27.39
C ALA A 220 -11.60 -0.49 26.90
N ALA A 221 -11.83 -0.36 25.60
CA ALA A 221 -13.15 -0.24 25.02
C ALA A 221 -14.02 -1.50 25.28
N ALA A 222 -13.42 -2.69 25.08
CA ALA A 222 -14.11 -3.96 25.36
C ALA A 222 -14.48 -4.12 26.85
N GLU A 223 -13.57 -3.76 27.77
CA GLU A 223 -13.82 -3.74 29.23
C GLU A 223 -14.96 -2.77 29.60
N ALA A 224 -15.07 -1.65 28.87
CA ALA A 224 -16.16 -0.67 29.02
C ALA A 224 -17.45 -1.03 28.25
N GLY A 225 -17.53 -2.21 27.62
CA GLY A 225 -18.67 -2.63 26.80
C GLY A 225 -18.87 -1.83 25.50
N LYS A 226 -17.85 -1.06 25.07
CA LYS A 226 -17.87 -0.29 23.82
C LYS A 226 -17.42 -1.14 22.64
N LYS A 227 -18.05 -0.94 21.49
CA LYS A 227 -17.67 -1.60 20.23
C LYS A 227 -16.67 -0.75 19.45
N ALA A 228 -15.92 -1.39 18.55
CA ALA A 228 -15.09 -0.69 17.57
C ALA A 228 -15.98 0.22 16.69
N PRO A 229 -15.47 1.38 16.27
CA PRO A 229 -16.23 2.30 15.42
C PRO A 229 -16.51 1.68 14.06
N LYS A 230 -17.75 1.83 13.59
CA LYS A 230 -18.15 1.33 12.28
C LYS A 230 -17.72 2.28 11.18
N VAL A 231 -16.91 1.77 10.23
CA VAL A 231 -16.27 2.57 9.18
C VAL A 231 -16.74 2.17 7.80
N TYR A 232 -17.05 3.15 6.98
CA TYR A 232 -17.17 3.01 5.53
C TYR A 232 -16.00 3.71 4.84
N MET A 233 -15.27 2.97 4.03
CA MET A 233 -14.19 3.47 3.18
C MET A 233 -14.51 3.20 1.70
N GLU A 234 -14.47 4.23 0.86
CA GLU A 234 -14.63 4.08 -0.59
C GLU A 234 -13.60 4.90 -1.38
N LEU A 235 -13.27 4.47 -2.59
CA LEU A 235 -12.52 5.23 -3.55
C LEU A 235 -13.44 6.19 -4.30
N GLY A 236 -13.22 7.49 -4.16
CA GLY A 236 -14.08 8.55 -4.71
C GLY A 236 -13.84 8.87 -6.19
N ASN A 237 -13.30 7.94 -6.96
CA ASN A 237 -12.96 8.12 -8.38
C ASN A 237 -14.18 8.15 -9.33
N ARG A 238 -15.34 7.69 -8.87
CA ARG A 238 -16.58 7.68 -9.65
C ARG A 238 -17.48 8.89 -9.43
N GLY A 239 -16.99 9.86 -8.64
CA GLY A 239 -17.71 11.09 -8.33
C GLY A 239 -18.80 10.93 -7.27
N VAL A 240 -19.49 12.04 -7.01
CA VAL A 240 -20.51 12.12 -5.96
C VAL A 240 -21.73 11.26 -6.26
N GLY A 241 -22.13 11.15 -7.52
CA GLY A 241 -23.33 10.40 -7.92
C GLY A 241 -23.20 8.88 -7.84
N ASN A 242 -21.98 8.34 -7.83
CA ASN A 242 -21.73 6.91 -7.91
C ASN A 242 -20.84 6.45 -6.75
N TYR A 243 -21.08 5.20 -6.31
CA TYR A 243 -20.26 4.59 -5.26
C TYR A 243 -19.03 3.93 -5.90
N GLY A 244 -17.87 4.26 -5.37
CA GLY A 244 -16.60 3.68 -5.80
C GLY A 244 -16.31 2.35 -5.12
N ASN A 245 -15.12 1.83 -5.37
CA ASN A 245 -14.70 0.59 -4.74
C ASN A 245 -14.47 0.79 -3.23
N THR A 246 -14.97 -0.16 -2.47
CA THR A 246 -14.60 -0.41 -1.08
C THR A 246 -13.72 -1.65 -1.00
N TYR A 247 -13.09 -1.93 0.12
CA TYR A 247 -12.04 -2.94 0.25
C TYR A 247 -12.34 -3.90 1.41
N ASN A 248 -12.11 -5.19 1.19
CA ASN A 248 -12.16 -6.15 2.28
C ASN A 248 -10.91 -6.07 3.17
N SER A 249 -10.87 -6.83 4.26
CA SER A 249 -9.78 -6.78 5.26
C SER A 249 -8.40 -7.24 4.75
N THR A 250 -8.27 -7.70 3.52
CA THR A 250 -7.03 -8.31 3.02
C THR A 250 -6.19 -7.38 2.15
N ILE A 251 -6.73 -6.24 1.70
CA ILE A 251 -6.05 -5.38 0.71
C ILE A 251 -6.20 -3.89 1.03
N LEU A 252 -5.13 -3.13 0.74
CA LEU A 252 -5.09 -1.66 0.77
C LEU A 252 -5.76 -1.05 2.02
N TRP A 253 -6.70 -0.12 1.84
CA TRP A 253 -7.40 0.55 2.93
C TRP A 253 -8.14 -0.42 3.85
N GLY A 254 -8.67 -1.52 3.32
CA GLY A 254 -9.32 -2.54 4.14
C GLY A 254 -8.35 -3.26 5.07
N ALA A 255 -7.12 -3.53 4.61
CA ALA A 255 -6.06 -4.10 5.43
C ALA A 255 -5.62 -3.10 6.53
N MET A 256 -5.54 -1.80 6.23
CA MET A 256 -5.27 -0.77 7.24
C MET A 256 -6.38 -0.69 8.28
N LEU A 257 -7.65 -0.69 7.87
CA LEU A 257 -8.80 -0.72 8.79
C LEU A 257 -8.79 -1.96 9.69
N ALA A 258 -8.44 -3.12 9.13
CA ALA A 258 -8.28 -4.35 9.92
C ALA A 258 -7.13 -4.25 10.92
N ARG A 259 -5.99 -3.68 10.53
CA ARG A 259 -4.84 -3.46 11.44
C ARG A 259 -5.21 -2.58 12.62
N VAL A 260 -5.95 -1.50 12.38
CA VAL A 260 -6.40 -0.61 13.46
C VAL A 260 -7.67 -1.10 14.17
N LYS A 261 -8.09 -2.34 13.90
CA LYS A 261 -9.23 -3.02 14.54
C LYS A 261 -10.55 -2.23 14.47
N ALA A 262 -10.76 -1.51 13.39
CA ALA A 262 -12.02 -0.85 13.09
C ALA A 262 -13.06 -1.85 12.54
N ASP A 263 -14.35 -1.60 12.81
CA ASP A 263 -15.47 -2.37 12.24
C ASP A 263 -15.76 -1.85 10.82
N SER A 264 -14.96 -2.28 9.84
CA SER A 264 -15.21 -1.95 8.44
C SER A 264 -16.44 -2.67 7.91
N ILE A 265 -17.43 -1.93 7.39
CA ILE A 265 -18.66 -2.53 6.83
C ILE A 265 -18.41 -3.44 5.63
N SER A 266 -17.21 -3.36 5.03
CA SER A 266 -16.79 -4.14 3.87
C SER A 266 -15.77 -5.23 4.20
N ALA A 267 -15.38 -5.39 5.48
CA ALA A 267 -14.31 -6.30 5.90
C ALA A 267 -14.48 -7.73 5.38
N ASN A 268 -15.70 -8.21 5.34
CA ASN A 268 -16.06 -9.58 4.98
C ASN A 268 -16.58 -9.73 3.54
N ASN A 269 -16.38 -8.73 2.68
CA ASN A 269 -16.72 -8.86 1.27
C ASN A 269 -15.95 -10.03 0.66
N LYS A 270 -16.62 -10.83 -0.17
CA LYS A 270 -16.01 -11.98 -0.82
C LYS A 270 -14.88 -11.57 -1.77
N GLU A 271 -15.13 -10.54 -2.56
CA GLU A 271 -14.13 -9.99 -3.47
C GLU A 271 -13.23 -9.00 -2.72
N PRO A 272 -11.94 -8.92 -3.07
CA PRO A 272 -10.98 -8.01 -2.42
C PRO A 272 -11.42 -6.54 -2.48
N TYR A 273 -12.04 -6.14 -3.58
CA TYR A 273 -12.61 -4.80 -3.77
C TYR A 273 -13.84 -4.83 -4.68
N GLY A 274 -14.72 -3.87 -4.51
CA GLY A 274 -15.93 -3.72 -5.31
C GLY A 274 -16.79 -2.58 -4.78
N ALA A 275 -17.70 -2.07 -5.60
CA ALA A 275 -18.60 -1.00 -5.18
C ALA A 275 -19.67 -1.52 -4.20
N ALA A 276 -19.90 -0.75 -3.14
CA ALA A 276 -21.06 -0.96 -2.27
C ALA A 276 -22.32 -0.35 -2.90
N THR A 277 -23.49 -0.88 -2.56
CA THR A 277 -24.74 -0.20 -2.94
C THR A 277 -25.10 0.89 -1.93
N ARG A 278 -25.83 1.89 -2.39
CA ARG A 278 -26.32 2.98 -1.53
C ARG A 278 -27.11 2.44 -0.34
N GLU A 279 -28.03 1.53 -0.60
CA GLU A 279 -28.91 0.91 0.39
C GLU A 279 -28.11 0.17 1.46
N PHE A 280 -27.06 -0.55 1.05
CA PHE A 280 -26.17 -1.24 1.98
C PHE A 280 -25.46 -0.22 2.90
N VAL A 281 -24.82 0.81 2.35
CA VAL A 281 -24.09 1.81 3.15
C VAL A 281 -25.03 2.49 4.15
N ILE A 282 -26.22 2.89 3.72
CA ILE A 282 -27.21 3.56 4.58
C ILE A 282 -27.69 2.60 5.69
N SER A 283 -27.95 1.33 5.38
CA SER A 283 -28.40 0.34 6.35
C SER A 283 -27.37 0.05 7.44
N GLN A 284 -26.08 0.11 7.08
CA GLN A 284 -24.97 -0.11 8.01
C GLN A 284 -24.76 1.05 8.99
N LYS A 285 -25.25 2.26 8.68
CA LYS A 285 -25.15 3.46 9.52
C LYS A 285 -23.71 3.72 10.00
N PRO A 286 -22.70 3.85 9.10
CA PRO A 286 -21.33 4.04 9.51
C PRO A 286 -21.17 5.28 10.40
N GLU A 287 -20.32 5.15 11.41
CA GLU A 287 -19.98 6.24 12.35
C GLU A 287 -18.84 7.09 11.81
N ILE A 288 -18.05 6.52 10.90
CA ILE A 288 -16.93 7.16 10.21
C ILE A 288 -17.06 6.87 8.72
N VAL A 289 -16.81 7.90 7.90
CA VAL A 289 -16.67 7.76 6.45
C VAL A 289 -15.30 8.30 6.04
N ILE A 290 -14.59 7.52 5.22
CA ILE A 290 -13.31 7.91 4.63
C ILE A 290 -13.44 7.81 3.11
N ILE A 291 -13.15 8.89 2.39
CA ILE A 291 -13.16 8.91 0.92
C ILE A 291 -11.74 8.97 0.40
N GLY A 292 -11.31 7.93 -0.30
CA GLY A 292 -10.02 7.91 -0.99
C GLY A 292 -10.09 8.75 -2.26
N GLY A 293 -9.16 9.69 -2.41
CA GLY A 293 -9.07 10.56 -3.57
C GLY A 293 -7.72 10.47 -4.26
N SER A 294 -7.63 11.04 -5.44
CA SER A 294 -6.40 11.35 -6.16
C SER A 294 -6.72 12.32 -7.30
N LYS A 295 -5.70 12.80 -8.00
CA LYS A 295 -5.89 13.61 -9.19
C LYS A 295 -5.73 12.73 -10.42
N TRP A 296 -6.82 12.02 -10.79
CA TRP A 296 -6.87 11.19 -12.00
C TRP A 296 -7.17 12.05 -13.24
N SER A 297 -6.45 11.82 -14.33
CA SER A 297 -6.79 12.37 -15.64
C SER A 297 -7.94 11.57 -16.27
N GLY A 298 -8.83 12.28 -16.95
CA GLY A 298 -10.00 11.63 -17.58
C GLY A 298 -11.05 11.08 -16.60
N GLY A 299 -10.92 11.38 -15.31
CA GLY A 299 -11.93 11.08 -14.31
C GLY A 299 -13.16 11.96 -14.44
N VAL A 300 -14.22 11.61 -13.69
CA VAL A 300 -15.44 12.44 -13.63
C VAL A 300 -15.15 13.77 -12.92
N SER A 301 -15.82 14.83 -13.33
CA SER A 301 -15.54 16.20 -12.88
C SER A 301 -15.72 16.42 -11.38
N ASP A 302 -16.54 15.60 -10.72
CA ASP A 302 -16.86 15.64 -9.29
C ASP A 302 -16.19 14.54 -8.48
N GLN A 303 -15.13 13.90 -9.01
CA GLN A 303 -14.30 12.91 -8.28
C GLN A 303 -13.66 13.55 -7.03
N MET A 304 -13.33 12.70 -6.03
CA MET A 304 -12.56 13.13 -4.86
C MET A 304 -11.12 13.48 -5.27
N LEU A 305 -10.71 14.71 -5.00
CA LEU A 305 -9.36 15.18 -5.25
C LEU A 305 -8.53 15.13 -3.98
N MET A 306 -7.37 14.47 -4.04
CA MET A 306 -6.37 14.38 -2.97
C MET A 306 -4.97 14.26 -3.58
N GLY A 307 -3.94 14.37 -2.73
CA GLY A 307 -2.55 14.14 -3.09
C GLY A 307 -1.85 15.36 -3.67
N PHE A 308 -0.78 15.13 -4.38
CA PHE A 308 0.05 16.18 -4.97
C PHE A 308 -0.74 17.14 -5.84
N THR A 309 -0.40 18.42 -5.77
CA THR A 309 -1.01 19.53 -6.51
C THR A 309 -2.48 19.82 -6.19
N VAL A 310 -3.03 19.21 -5.15
CA VAL A 310 -4.41 19.49 -4.68
C VAL A 310 -4.32 20.35 -3.44
N THR A 311 -4.99 21.53 -3.47
CA THR A 311 -5.05 22.39 -2.30
C THR A 311 -6.06 21.86 -1.27
N LYS A 312 -5.91 22.30 -0.02
CA LYS A 312 -6.83 21.92 1.04
C LYS A 312 -8.26 22.38 0.75
N GLU A 313 -8.41 23.55 0.15
CA GLU A 313 -9.69 24.15 -0.23
C GLU A 313 -10.38 23.32 -1.33
N GLU A 314 -9.64 22.88 -2.37
CA GLU A 314 -10.15 22.01 -3.41
C GLU A 314 -10.60 20.67 -2.84
N ALA A 315 -9.76 20.05 -2.00
CA ALA A 315 -10.07 18.78 -1.35
C ALA A 315 -11.30 18.89 -0.45
N LEU A 316 -11.41 19.97 0.36
CA LEU A 316 -12.52 20.20 1.26
C LEU A 316 -13.84 20.39 0.50
N ALA A 317 -13.83 21.19 -0.56
CA ALA A 317 -15.03 21.40 -1.39
C ALA A 317 -15.54 20.07 -1.98
N ARG A 318 -14.63 19.17 -2.39
CA ARG A 318 -15.00 17.81 -2.85
C ARG A 318 -15.56 16.96 -1.73
N LEU A 319 -14.89 16.92 -0.59
CA LEU A 319 -15.31 16.13 0.58
C LEU A 319 -16.71 16.55 1.05
N GLU A 320 -17.00 17.85 1.10
CA GLU A 320 -18.33 18.39 1.43
C GLU A 320 -19.40 17.97 0.41
N ALA A 321 -19.05 17.90 -0.88
CA ALA A 321 -19.97 17.42 -1.90
C ALA A 321 -20.32 15.93 -1.70
N PHE A 322 -19.36 15.08 -1.34
CA PHE A 322 -19.63 13.68 -0.97
C PHE A 322 -20.53 13.56 0.26
N ALA A 323 -20.36 14.40 1.29
CA ALA A 323 -21.19 14.39 2.48
C ALA A 323 -22.68 14.77 2.18
N LYS A 324 -22.93 15.50 1.08
CA LYS A 324 -24.26 15.89 0.61
C LYS A 324 -24.97 14.85 -0.25
N ARG A 325 -24.43 13.63 -0.41
CA ARG A 325 -25.11 12.53 -1.12
C ARG A 325 -26.50 12.29 -0.56
N PRO A 326 -27.49 11.89 -1.41
CA PRO A 326 -28.85 11.63 -0.95
C PRO A 326 -28.89 10.68 0.25
N LEU A 327 -29.61 11.07 1.29
CA LEU A 327 -29.80 10.38 2.57
C LEU A 327 -28.55 10.33 3.50
N TRP A 328 -27.38 10.75 3.06
CA TRP A 328 -26.16 10.71 3.89
C TRP A 328 -26.20 11.70 5.04
N GLN A 329 -26.97 12.79 4.93
CA GLN A 329 -27.20 13.73 6.05
C GLN A 329 -27.76 13.02 7.31
N ASN A 330 -28.32 11.81 7.18
CA ASN A 330 -28.81 11.01 8.30
C ASN A 330 -27.77 10.05 8.89
N LEU A 331 -26.64 9.85 8.22
CA LEU A 331 -25.56 8.99 8.72
C LEU A 331 -24.92 9.57 9.98
N PRO A 332 -24.61 8.75 10.99
CA PRO A 332 -23.86 9.20 12.17
C PRO A 332 -22.55 9.90 11.82
N ALA A 333 -21.82 9.40 10.83
CA ALA A 333 -20.57 9.98 10.34
C ALA A 333 -20.73 11.46 9.92
N VAL A 334 -21.79 11.79 9.19
CA VAL A 334 -22.04 13.16 8.72
C VAL A 334 -22.52 14.05 9.86
N LYS A 335 -23.47 13.57 10.68
CA LYS A 335 -24.01 14.31 11.83
C LYS A 335 -22.93 14.69 12.85
N ASN A 336 -21.99 13.78 13.08
CA ASN A 336 -20.92 13.93 14.07
C ASN A 336 -19.62 14.49 13.46
N ARG A 337 -19.63 14.90 12.18
CA ARG A 337 -18.46 15.42 11.46
C ARG A 337 -17.27 14.47 11.48
N ARG A 338 -17.51 13.15 11.49
CA ARG A 338 -16.49 12.11 11.35
C ARG A 338 -16.38 11.67 9.89
N PHE A 339 -16.06 12.65 9.05
CA PHE A 339 -16.00 12.52 7.60
C PHE A 339 -14.64 12.98 7.11
N TYR A 340 -13.90 12.09 6.44
CA TYR A 340 -12.49 12.27 6.15
C TYR A 340 -12.17 11.96 4.69
N ALA A 341 -11.05 12.48 4.21
CA ALA A 341 -10.46 12.09 2.94
C ALA A 341 -8.99 11.73 3.08
N VAL A 342 -8.52 10.83 2.21
CA VAL A 342 -7.13 10.35 2.15
C VAL A 342 -6.65 10.25 0.72
N ASP A 343 -5.37 10.51 0.48
CA ASP A 343 -4.78 10.30 -0.83
C ASP A 343 -4.54 8.82 -1.11
N HIS A 344 -5.18 8.30 -2.16
CA HIS A 344 -5.00 6.91 -2.58
C HIS A 344 -3.60 6.64 -3.19
N GLY A 345 -2.95 7.69 -3.70
CA GLY A 345 -1.59 7.64 -4.23
C GLY A 345 -0.52 7.34 -3.18
N SER A 346 -0.77 7.75 -1.94
CA SER A 346 0.17 7.59 -0.81
C SER A 346 0.30 6.16 -0.28
N LEU A 347 -0.46 5.20 -0.81
CA LEU A 347 -0.31 3.78 -0.51
C LEU A 347 0.84 3.15 -1.30
N ARG A 348 1.22 1.93 -0.93
CA ARG A 348 2.22 1.11 -1.61
C ARG A 348 3.63 1.70 -1.51
N SER A 349 3.96 2.20 -0.33
CA SER A 349 5.26 2.80 -0.05
C SER A 349 5.76 2.41 1.34
N ILE A 350 7.08 2.43 1.53
CA ILE A 350 7.68 2.24 2.87
C ILE A 350 7.24 3.33 3.85
N ILE A 351 6.80 4.49 3.35
CA ILE A 351 6.31 5.61 4.17
C ILE A 351 4.79 5.63 4.35
N ASP A 352 4.04 4.63 3.83
CA ASP A 352 2.58 4.58 3.95
C ASP A 352 2.07 4.24 5.36
N TRP A 353 2.97 3.90 6.28
CA TRP A 353 2.64 3.73 7.69
C TRP A 353 2.04 5.01 8.31
N HIS A 354 2.37 6.19 7.77
CA HIS A 354 1.73 7.46 8.14
C HIS A 354 0.21 7.45 7.85
N MET A 355 -0.20 6.82 6.75
CA MET A 355 -1.63 6.65 6.43
C MET A 355 -2.31 5.70 7.43
N THR A 356 -1.61 4.64 7.86
CA THR A 356 -2.11 3.75 8.92
C THR A 356 -2.27 4.49 10.24
N ALA A 357 -1.30 5.34 10.61
CA ALA A 357 -1.38 6.18 11.81
C ALA A 357 -2.54 7.18 11.73
N PHE A 358 -2.78 7.80 10.58
CA PHE A 358 -3.93 8.67 10.38
C PHE A 358 -5.26 7.91 10.52
N VAL A 359 -5.40 6.72 9.91
CA VAL A 359 -6.59 5.88 10.03
C VAL A 359 -6.82 5.47 11.49
N ALA A 360 -5.75 5.14 12.23
CA ALA A 360 -5.82 4.83 13.66
C ALA A 360 -6.35 6.04 14.47
N LYS A 361 -5.83 7.24 14.21
CA LYS A 361 -6.28 8.50 14.84
C LYS A 361 -7.76 8.79 14.52
N VAL A 362 -8.18 8.54 13.28
CA VAL A 362 -9.58 8.70 12.87
C VAL A 362 -10.51 7.73 13.64
N CYS A 363 -10.07 6.48 13.81
CA CYS A 363 -10.85 5.46 14.51
C CYS A 363 -10.83 5.64 16.04
N TRP A 364 -9.69 6.01 16.60
CA TRP A 364 -9.41 6.06 18.03
C TRP A 364 -8.79 7.40 18.45
N PRO A 365 -9.50 8.55 18.28
CA PRO A 365 -8.91 9.89 18.37
C PRO A 365 -8.25 10.19 19.73
N GLU A 366 -8.80 9.68 20.83
CA GLU A 366 -8.24 9.90 22.17
C GLU A 366 -6.87 9.25 22.35
N ALA A 367 -6.65 8.07 21.76
CA ALA A 367 -5.39 7.34 21.83
C ALA A 367 -4.27 7.95 20.97
N PHE A 368 -4.64 8.81 20.03
CA PHE A 368 -3.74 9.43 19.05
C PHE A 368 -3.82 10.96 19.07
N ALA A 369 -4.22 11.54 20.20
CA ALA A 369 -4.33 13.01 20.34
C ALA A 369 -2.99 13.73 20.14
N ASP A 370 -1.89 13.08 20.51
CA ASP A 370 -0.49 13.53 20.37
C ASP A 370 0.15 13.13 19.04
N ALA A 371 -0.52 12.29 18.22
CA ALA A 371 0.05 11.83 16.96
C ALA A 371 -0.02 12.92 15.88
N PRO A 372 1.00 12.99 14.99
CA PRO A 372 0.99 13.91 13.86
C PRO A 372 -0.30 13.82 13.03
N SER A 373 -0.68 14.92 12.40
CA SER A 373 -1.93 15.03 11.63
C SER A 373 -1.88 14.44 10.23
N GLY A 374 -0.87 13.63 9.91
CA GLY A 374 -0.63 13.08 8.57
C GLY A 374 0.45 13.83 7.78
N ASP A 375 1.02 14.88 8.33
CA ASP A 375 2.06 15.69 7.69
C ASP A 375 3.41 14.96 7.59
N GLY A 376 3.63 13.92 8.42
CA GLY A 376 4.85 13.12 8.40
C GLY A 376 5.16 12.45 7.05
N LEU A 377 4.16 12.18 6.21
CA LEU A 377 4.38 11.70 4.85
C LEU A 377 5.08 12.78 3.99
N ALA A 378 4.64 14.03 4.09
CA ALA A 378 5.23 15.16 3.39
C ALA A 378 6.67 15.43 3.89
N GLU A 379 6.89 15.33 5.21
CA GLU A 379 8.21 15.47 5.83
C GLU A 379 9.19 14.39 5.33
N ASP A 380 8.74 13.14 5.19
CA ASP A 380 9.57 12.07 4.64
C ASP A 380 9.89 12.31 3.16
N TYR A 381 8.94 12.78 2.35
CA TYR A 381 9.25 13.19 0.98
C TYR A 381 10.29 14.31 0.93
N GLU A 382 10.16 15.36 1.74
CA GLU A 382 11.13 16.46 1.80
C GLU A 382 12.51 16.01 2.25
N LYS A 383 12.58 15.08 3.20
CA LYS A 383 13.84 14.55 3.72
C LYS A 383 14.61 13.71 2.69
N TYR A 384 13.91 12.76 2.03
CA TYR A 384 14.58 11.79 1.15
C TYR A 384 14.60 12.23 -0.32
N LEU A 385 13.73 13.16 -0.70
CA LEU A 385 13.62 13.75 -2.04
C LEU A 385 13.56 15.28 -1.94
N PRO A 386 14.64 15.94 -1.54
CA PRO A 386 14.63 17.37 -1.21
C PRO A 386 14.26 18.30 -2.39
N GLU A 387 14.40 17.83 -3.64
CA GLU A 387 13.94 18.56 -4.81
C GLU A 387 12.41 18.49 -5.00
N LEU A 388 11.79 17.48 -4.39
CA LEU A 388 10.34 17.29 -4.46
C LEU A 388 9.65 18.21 -3.45
N LYS A 389 9.21 19.35 -3.90
CA LYS A 389 8.35 20.19 -3.07
C LYS A 389 7.02 19.48 -2.89
N SER A 390 6.82 18.90 -1.71
CA SER A 390 5.61 18.13 -1.37
C SER A 390 4.40 19.04 -1.15
N VAL A 391 3.98 19.72 -2.22
CA VAL A 391 2.77 20.57 -2.19
C VAL A 391 1.57 19.72 -2.52
N GLY A 392 0.70 19.51 -1.54
CA GLY A 392 -0.51 18.74 -1.74
C GLY A 392 -1.29 18.49 -0.45
N THR A 393 -2.42 17.82 -0.57
CA THR A 393 -3.29 17.44 0.54
C THR A 393 -3.42 15.94 0.58
N PHE A 394 -2.77 15.30 1.56
CA PHE A 394 -2.71 13.82 1.65
C PHE A 394 -3.75 13.26 2.62
N THR A 395 -4.14 14.02 3.63
CA THR A 395 -5.18 13.67 4.58
C THR A 395 -6.05 14.90 4.89
N LEU A 396 -7.35 14.71 5.12
CA LEU A 396 -8.28 15.79 5.40
C LEU A 396 -9.41 15.34 6.32
N ALA A 397 -9.81 16.22 7.24
CA ALA A 397 -11.03 16.12 8.03
C ALA A 397 -12.00 17.24 7.63
N MET A 398 -13.32 16.94 7.61
CA MET A 398 -14.39 17.91 7.35
C MET A 398 -14.67 18.79 8.56
#